data_0863a9f51402d586ce9e6704f14a85f0
#
_entry.id   0863a9f51402d586ce9e6704f14a85f0
#
_cell.length_a   1.000
_cell.length_b   1.000
_cell.length_c   1.000
_cell.angle_alpha   90.00
_cell.angle_beta   90.00
_cell.angle_gamma   90.00
#
_symmetry.space_group_name_H-M   'P 1'
#
loop_
_entity.id
_entity.type
_entity.pdbx_description
1 polymer ?
#
loop_
_entity_poly.entity_id
_entity_poly.type
_entity_poly.pdbx_seq_one_letter_code
_entity_poly.pdbx_strand_id
1 'polypeptide(L)'
;MELEKQKYRIYLDDVRTPVDKDWVVVRSYDEFVQKINEIGLENIDLISLDHDLGDTAMREWHYGVVKNYTINYDNITEKTGMDCTKWLVNQWLDGKPVVDVVVHSANAVGSGNMLGYLNNYRHLNRMEQNCVRVKIEHTV
;
A
#
# COMPACT_ATOMS: atom_id res chain seq x y z
N MET A 1 -12.16 -2.27 -34.05
CA MET A 1 -12.68 -1.88 -32.75
C MET A 1 -11.74 -2.39 -31.65
N GLU A 2 -11.14 -1.50 -30.92
CA GLU A 2 -10.27 -1.89 -29.82
C GLU A 2 -11.09 -2.28 -28.61
N LEU A 3 -10.78 -3.44 -28.01
CA LEU A 3 -11.35 -3.83 -26.74
C LEU A 3 -10.61 -3.08 -25.64
N GLU A 4 -11.36 -2.48 -24.73
CA GLU A 4 -10.77 -1.87 -23.53
C GLU A 4 -10.02 -2.93 -22.73
N LYS A 5 -8.77 -2.62 -22.37
CA LYS A 5 -8.01 -3.48 -21.47
C LYS A 5 -8.65 -3.44 -20.07
N GLN A 6 -8.83 -4.59 -19.49
CA GLN A 6 -9.29 -4.71 -18.12
C GLN A 6 -8.22 -4.13 -17.19
N LYS A 7 -8.62 -3.24 -16.29
CA LYS A 7 -7.77 -2.70 -15.24
C LYS A 7 -8.03 -3.44 -13.94
N TYR A 8 -6.97 -3.59 -13.16
CA TYR A 8 -7.01 -4.30 -11.88
C TYR A 8 -6.84 -3.32 -10.73
N ARG A 9 -7.41 -3.67 -9.59
CA ARG A 9 -7.20 -2.96 -8.33
C ARG A 9 -6.55 -3.93 -7.34
N ILE A 10 -5.46 -3.50 -6.70
CA ILE A 10 -4.70 -4.33 -5.77
C ILE A 10 -5.00 -3.89 -4.33
N TYR A 11 -5.32 -4.86 -3.48
CA TYR A 11 -5.62 -4.66 -2.08
C TYR A 11 -4.61 -5.41 -1.22
N LEU A 12 -3.77 -4.67 -0.48
CA LEU A 12 -2.75 -5.24 0.40
C LEU A 12 -3.24 -5.18 1.84
N ASP A 13 -3.45 -6.34 2.45
CA ASP A 13 -3.83 -6.48 3.85
C ASP A 13 -3.57 -7.93 4.27
N ASP A 14 -2.91 -8.14 5.40
CA ASP A 14 -2.54 -9.50 5.83
C ASP A 14 -3.73 -10.35 6.27
N VAL A 15 -4.81 -9.72 6.78
CA VAL A 15 -5.95 -10.46 7.34
C VAL A 15 -7.31 -10.01 6.85
N ARG A 16 -7.47 -8.71 6.49
CA ARG A 16 -8.79 -8.16 6.14
C ARG A 16 -9.07 -8.33 4.65
N THR A 17 -10.33 -8.50 4.32
CA THR A 17 -10.81 -8.60 2.94
C THR A 17 -11.85 -7.51 2.69
N PRO A 18 -11.73 -6.72 1.62
CA PRO A 18 -12.73 -5.68 1.36
C PRO A 18 -14.07 -6.31 0.96
N VAL A 19 -15.16 -5.60 1.26
CA VAL A 19 -16.52 -6.03 0.89
C VAL A 19 -16.67 -6.08 -0.63
N ASP A 20 -16.10 -5.11 -1.33
CA ASP A 20 -16.10 -5.05 -2.80
C ASP A 20 -15.22 -6.19 -3.34
N LYS A 21 -15.77 -7.01 -4.23
CA LYS A 21 -15.10 -8.20 -4.78
C LYS A 21 -14.19 -7.91 -5.97
N ASP A 22 -14.15 -6.68 -6.45
CA ASP A 22 -13.34 -6.32 -7.63
C ASP A 22 -11.86 -6.10 -7.32
N TRP A 23 -11.44 -6.41 -6.11
CA TRP A 23 -10.05 -6.28 -5.69
C TRP A 23 -9.29 -7.59 -5.83
N VAL A 24 -8.03 -7.48 -6.31
CA VAL A 24 -7.05 -8.56 -6.20
C VAL A 24 -6.38 -8.42 -4.85
N VAL A 25 -6.63 -9.35 -3.96
CA VAL A 25 -6.13 -9.30 -2.57
C VAL A 25 -4.77 -9.97 -2.48
N VAL A 26 -3.80 -9.26 -1.91
CA VAL A 26 -2.46 -9.79 -1.60
C VAL A 26 -2.19 -9.62 -0.10
N ARG A 27 -1.48 -10.57 0.49
CA ARG A 27 -1.37 -10.72 1.95
C ARG A 27 0.00 -10.38 2.53
N SER A 28 1.00 -10.18 1.68
CA SER A 28 2.38 -9.93 2.11
C SER A 28 3.12 -9.09 1.08
N TYR A 29 4.30 -8.61 1.48
CA TYR A 29 5.20 -7.92 0.56
C TYR A 29 5.54 -8.80 -0.66
N ASP A 30 5.86 -10.06 -0.44
CA ASP A 30 6.25 -10.96 -1.53
C ASP A 30 5.09 -11.20 -2.51
N GLU A 31 3.88 -11.42 -1.99
CA GLU A 31 2.68 -11.54 -2.84
C GLU A 31 2.39 -10.24 -3.61
N PHE A 32 2.58 -9.10 -2.95
CA PHE A 32 2.38 -7.78 -3.56
C PHE A 32 3.31 -7.59 -4.78
N VAL A 33 4.60 -7.80 -4.58
CA VAL A 33 5.61 -7.67 -5.65
C VAL A 33 5.34 -8.67 -6.78
N GLN A 34 5.10 -9.92 -6.42
CA GLN A 34 4.85 -10.98 -7.39
C GLN A 34 3.61 -10.69 -8.25
N LYS A 35 2.52 -10.30 -7.61
CA LYS A 35 1.25 -10.06 -8.31
C LYS A 35 1.35 -8.83 -9.23
N ILE A 36 1.99 -7.77 -8.80
CA ILE A 36 2.19 -6.58 -9.63
C ILE A 36 3.08 -6.89 -10.83
N ASN A 37 4.15 -7.65 -10.64
CA ASN A 37 5.02 -8.08 -11.75
C ASN A 37 4.27 -8.99 -12.74
N GLU A 38 3.36 -9.81 -12.25
CA GLU A 38 2.54 -10.70 -13.07
C GLU A 38 1.53 -9.93 -13.92
N ILE A 39 0.83 -8.95 -13.32
CA ILE A 39 -0.22 -8.15 -13.98
C ILE A 39 0.40 -7.04 -14.84
N GLY A 40 1.40 -6.36 -14.34
CA GLY A 40 2.00 -5.17 -14.93
C GLY A 40 1.34 -3.88 -14.42
N LEU A 41 2.15 -2.89 -14.04
CA LEU A 41 1.65 -1.60 -13.53
C LEU A 41 0.76 -0.88 -14.53
N GLU A 42 0.99 -1.06 -15.83
CA GLU A 42 0.18 -0.49 -16.91
C GLU A 42 -1.27 -1.00 -16.92
N ASN A 43 -1.53 -2.11 -16.25
CA ASN A 43 -2.84 -2.75 -16.17
C ASN A 43 -3.52 -2.55 -14.80
N ILE A 44 -2.92 -1.74 -13.92
CA ILE A 44 -3.43 -1.49 -12.57
C ILE A 44 -3.90 -0.04 -12.48
N ASP A 45 -5.11 0.19 -11.97
CA ASP A 45 -5.73 1.50 -11.84
C ASP A 45 -5.63 2.05 -10.43
N LEU A 46 -5.64 1.19 -9.41
CA LEU A 46 -5.67 1.60 -8.02
C LEU A 46 -4.98 0.56 -7.14
N ILE A 47 -4.19 1.03 -6.18
CA ILE A 47 -3.57 0.19 -5.15
C ILE A 47 -4.00 0.74 -3.80
N SER A 48 -4.51 -0.13 -2.92
CA SER A 48 -4.85 0.22 -1.54
C SER A 48 -3.93 -0.53 -0.59
N LEU A 49 -3.23 0.20 0.27
CA LEU A 49 -2.14 -0.32 1.11
C LEU A 49 -2.49 -0.30 2.59
N ASP A 50 -2.27 -1.44 3.25
CA ASP A 50 -2.13 -1.53 4.70
C ASP A 50 -0.65 -1.33 5.08
N HIS A 51 -0.38 -0.99 6.32
CA HIS A 51 0.98 -0.87 6.86
C HIS A 51 1.44 -2.15 7.55
N ASP A 52 0.64 -2.67 8.49
CA ASP A 52 1.02 -3.80 9.33
C ASP A 52 0.67 -5.11 8.63
N LEU A 53 1.68 -5.93 8.34
CA LEU A 53 1.52 -7.14 7.54
C LEU A 53 1.92 -8.42 8.31
N GLY A 54 1.91 -8.37 9.63
CA GLY A 54 2.24 -9.53 10.46
C GLY A 54 2.27 -9.21 11.95
N ASP A 55 2.64 -10.20 12.75
CA ASP A 55 2.52 -10.16 14.20
C ASP A 55 3.44 -9.14 14.85
N THR A 56 4.66 -8.98 14.36
CA THR A 56 5.61 -8.03 14.98
C THR A 56 5.21 -6.58 14.68
N ALA A 57 4.67 -6.31 13.49
CA ALA A 57 4.12 -4.98 13.16
C ALA A 57 2.90 -4.66 14.02
N MET A 58 1.99 -5.61 14.24
CA MET A 58 0.84 -5.44 15.12
C MET A 58 1.25 -5.19 16.56
N ARG A 59 2.29 -5.87 17.03
CA ARG A 59 2.85 -5.66 18.37
C ARG A 59 3.43 -4.26 18.50
N GLU A 60 4.20 -3.80 17.52
CA GLU A 60 4.78 -2.45 17.51
C GLU A 60 3.67 -1.39 17.44
N TRP A 61 2.61 -1.63 16.66
CA TRP A 61 1.45 -0.74 16.63
C TRP A 61 0.82 -0.61 18.02
N HIS A 62 0.62 -1.71 18.73
CA HIS A 62 -0.01 -1.70 20.06
C HIS A 62 0.86 -0.98 21.10
N TYR A 63 2.16 -1.26 21.13
CA TYR A 63 3.07 -0.73 22.15
C TYR A 63 3.72 0.60 21.79
N GLY A 64 3.94 0.87 20.52
CA GLY A 64 4.56 2.11 20.04
C GLY A 64 3.55 3.15 19.60
N VAL A 65 2.78 2.84 18.57
CA VAL A 65 1.87 3.79 17.92
C VAL A 65 0.72 4.20 18.84
N VAL A 66 0.00 3.22 19.42
CA VAL A 66 -1.18 3.47 20.25
C VAL A 66 -0.81 4.21 21.53
N LYS A 67 0.31 3.86 22.16
CA LYS A 67 0.72 4.44 23.44
C LYS A 67 1.60 5.70 23.30
N ASN A 68 2.46 5.76 22.30
CA ASN A 68 3.51 6.78 22.17
C ASN A 68 3.56 7.50 20.83
N TYR A 69 2.69 7.19 19.86
CA TYR A 69 2.71 7.75 18.50
C TYR A 69 4.06 7.57 17.79
N THR A 70 4.74 6.45 18.06
CA THR A 70 6.05 6.15 17.47
C THR A 70 6.07 4.78 16.84
N ILE A 71 6.92 4.59 15.83
CA ILE A 71 7.24 3.29 15.25
C ILE A 71 8.74 3.10 15.33
N ASN A 72 9.16 1.97 15.92
CA ASN A 72 10.54 1.50 15.80
C ASN A 72 10.54 0.30 14.85
N TYR A 73 10.97 0.53 13.60
CA TYR A 73 10.99 -0.52 12.58
C TYR A 73 11.97 -1.66 12.91
N ASP A 74 12.95 -1.43 13.80
CA ASP A 74 13.85 -2.49 14.26
C ASP A 74 13.14 -3.58 15.06
N ASN A 75 11.95 -3.28 15.61
CA ASN A 75 11.11 -4.25 16.31
C ASN A 75 10.23 -5.07 15.35
N ILE A 76 10.23 -4.75 14.07
CA ILE A 76 9.39 -5.39 13.06
C ILE A 76 10.27 -6.26 12.17
N THR A 77 10.00 -7.57 12.16
CA THR A 77 10.80 -8.54 11.40
C THR A 77 10.27 -8.82 10.01
N GLU A 78 8.94 -8.83 9.82
CA GLU A 78 8.34 -8.96 8.50
C GLU A 78 8.38 -7.63 7.74
N LYS A 79 8.33 -7.69 6.42
CA LYS A 79 8.20 -6.50 5.60
C LYS A 79 6.79 -5.90 5.74
N THR A 80 6.72 -4.57 5.77
CA THR A 80 5.48 -3.81 5.99
C THR A 80 5.00 -3.14 4.71
N GLY A 81 3.84 -2.47 4.79
CA GLY A 81 3.36 -1.61 3.72
C GLY A 81 4.33 -0.49 3.37
N MET A 82 5.18 -0.05 4.32
CA MET A 82 6.24 0.92 4.02
C MET A 82 7.26 0.36 3.03
N ASP A 83 7.63 -0.92 3.17
CA ASP A 83 8.50 -1.61 2.22
C ASP A 83 7.85 -1.71 0.84
N CYS A 84 6.55 -2.02 0.79
CA CYS A 84 5.78 -2.04 -0.45
C CYS A 84 5.75 -0.66 -1.11
N THR A 85 5.56 0.38 -0.32
CA THR A 85 5.56 1.78 -0.78
C THR A 85 6.89 2.15 -1.42
N LYS A 86 8.00 1.83 -0.78
CA LYS A 86 9.35 2.09 -1.29
C LYS A 86 9.61 1.32 -2.58
N TRP A 87 9.23 0.05 -2.63
CA TRP A 87 9.37 -0.76 -3.83
C TRP A 87 8.59 -0.13 -4.99
N LEU A 88 7.36 0.29 -4.74
CA LEU A 88 6.49 0.88 -5.76
C LEU A 88 7.08 2.18 -6.32
N VAL A 89 7.53 3.08 -5.45
CA VAL A 89 8.17 4.33 -5.88
C VAL A 89 9.43 4.05 -6.69
N ASN A 90 10.20 3.03 -6.32
CA ASN A 90 11.38 2.62 -7.09
C ASN A 90 11.00 2.15 -8.50
N GLN A 91 9.87 1.47 -8.67
CA GLN A 91 9.36 1.10 -10.00
C GLN A 91 9.05 2.35 -10.83
N TRP A 92 8.45 3.37 -10.22
CA TRP A 92 8.16 4.64 -10.90
C TRP A 92 9.43 5.40 -11.26
N LEU A 93 10.43 5.41 -10.38
CA LEU A 93 11.74 6.01 -10.66
C LEU A 93 12.46 5.32 -11.82
N ASP A 94 12.22 4.04 -12.01
CA ASP A 94 12.75 3.26 -13.15
C ASP A 94 11.94 3.48 -14.45
N GLY A 95 10.97 4.38 -14.44
CA GLY A 95 10.21 4.76 -15.62
C GLY A 95 8.93 3.96 -15.85
N LYS A 96 8.53 3.10 -14.91
CA LYS A 96 7.27 2.35 -15.01
C LYS A 96 6.07 3.25 -14.73
N PRO A 97 4.87 2.89 -15.24
CA PRO A 97 3.68 3.72 -15.06
C PRO A 97 3.33 3.97 -13.61
N VAL A 98 2.99 5.23 -13.30
CA VAL A 98 2.53 5.63 -11.97
C VAL A 98 1.06 5.27 -11.82
N VAL A 99 0.72 4.65 -10.69
CA VAL A 99 -0.63 4.18 -10.37
C VAL A 99 -1.15 4.99 -9.18
N ASP A 100 -2.45 5.23 -9.15
CA ASP A 100 -3.09 5.84 -7.99
C ASP A 100 -3.02 4.93 -6.78
N VAL A 101 -2.70 5.50 -5.62
CA VAL A 101 -2.51 4.75 -4.37
C VAL A 101 -3.31 5.43 -3.26
N VAL A 102 -4.00 4.61 -2.49
CA VAL A 102 -4.64 5.03 -1.23
C VAL A 102 -4.11 4.15 -0.09
N VAL A 103 -4.24 4.63 1.13
CA VAL A 103 -3.80 3.91 2.33
C VAL A 103 -5.01 3.68 3.23
N HIS A 104 -5.25 2.43 3.63
CA HIS A 104 -6.40 2.06 4.46
C HIS A 104 -6.02 1.54 5.85
N SER A 105 -4.77 1.71 6.25
CA SER A 105 -4.25 1.17 7.51
C SER A 105 -4.85 1.83 8.75
N ALA A 106 -5.08 1.05 9.80
CA ALA A 106 -5.42 1.54 11.13
C ALA A 106 -4.23 2.20 11.83
N ASN A 107 -3.01 1.93 11.39
CA ASN A 107 -1.79 2.50 11.96
C ASN A 107 -1.60 3.94 11.47
N ALA A 108 -1.92 4.92 12.32
CA ALA A 108 -1.88 6.33 11.95
C ALA A 108 -0.47 6.81 11.62
N VAL A 109 0.54 6.37 12.37
CA VAL A 109 1.94 6.75 12.14
C VAL A 109 2.46 6.09 10.87
N GLY A 110 2.18 4.80 10.69
CA GLY A 110 2.53 4.06 9.47
C GLY A 110 1.88 4.66 8.23
N SER A 111 0.60 5.02 8.31
CA SER A 111 -0.12 5.69 7.23
C SER A 111 0.56 7.01 6.85
N GLY A 112 0.92 7.82 7.85
CA GLY A 112 1.61 9.08 7.65
C GLY A 112 2.97 8.90 6.97
N ASN A 113 3.71 7.88 7.37
CA ASN A 113 5.02 7.56 6.78
C ASN A 113 4.88 7.15 5.30
N MET A 114 3.91 6.30 4.99
CA MET A 114 3.66 5.87 3.62
C MET A 114 3.17 7.02 2.74
N LEU A 115 2.21 7.80 3.22
CA LEU A 115 1.68 8.96 2.50
C LEU A 115 2.74 10.03 2.28
N GLY A 116 3.60 10.27 3.28
CA GLY A 116 4.71 11.21 3.15
C GLY A 116 5.66 10.79 2.03
N TYR A 117 6.01 9.52 1.97
CA TYR A 117 6.89 8.98 0.94
C TYR A 117 6.27 9.07 -0.47
N LEU A 118 5.01 8.67 -0.60
CA LEU A 118 4.28 8.72 -1.86
C LEU A 118 4.09 10.16 -2.35
N ASN A 119 3.67 11.05 -1.47
CA ASN A 119 3.37 12.44 -1.82
C ASN A 119 4.63 13.26 -2.07
N ASN A 120 5.74 12.92 -1.44
CA ASN A 120 7.03 13.51 -1.77
C ASN A 120 7.42 13.20 -3.24
N TYR A 121 7.26 11.96 -3.67
CA TYR A 121 7.48 11.59 -5.08
C TYR A 121 6.55 12.39 -6.01
N ARG A 122 5.25 12.46 -5.67
CA ARG A 122 4.25 13.18 -6.48
C ARG A 122 4.58 14.66 -6.57
N HIS A 123 4.96 15.29 -5.48
CA HIS A 123 5.35 16.70 -5.44
C HIS A 123 6.57 16.98 -6.32
N LEU A 124 7.61 16.16 -6.22
CA LEU A 124 8.84 16.30 -7.03
C LEU A 124 8.57 16.12 -8.53
N ASN A 125 7.54 15.36 -8.89
CA ASN A 125 7.14 15.12 -10.28
C ASN A 125 5.94 15.97 -10.71
N ARG A 126 5.57 16.98 -9.94
CA ARG A 126 4.53 17.97 -10.24
C ARG A 126 3.16 17.35 -10.51
N MET A 127 2.82 16.31 -9.78
CA MET A 127 1.50 15.68 -9.85
C MET A 127 0.52 16.45 -8.97
N GLU A 128 -0.68 16.69 -9.46
CA GLU A 128 -1.67 17.56 -8.80
C GLU A 128 -2.36 16.88 -7.62
N GLN A 129 -2.61 15.59 -7.71
CA GLN A 129 -3.36 14.88 -6.67
C GLN A 129 -2.44 14.16 -5.70
N ASN A 130 -2.71 14.34 -4.42
CA ASN A 130 -2.01 13.60 -3.36
C ASN A 130 -2.65 12.23 -3.14
N CYS A 131 -1.86 11.28 -2.69
CA CYS A 131 -2.36 10.05 -2.09
C CYS A 131 -2.99 10.36 -0.74
N VAL A 132 -4.06 9.66 -0.40
CA VAL A 132 -4.83 9.91 0.83
C VAL A 132 -5.07 8.63 1.60
N ARG A 133 -5.37 8.80 2.89
CA ARG A 133 -5.84 7.72 3.74
C ARG A 133 -7.35 7.59 3.60
N VAL A 134 -7.82 6.36 3.43
CA VAL A 134 -9.26 6.07 3.26
C VAL A 134 -9.70 5.00 4.25
N LYS A 135 -11.00 4.92 4.48
CA LYS A 135 -11.62 3.81 5.17
C LYS A 135 -12.21 2.85 4.13
N ILE A 136 -11.94 1.58 4.29
CA ILE A 136 -12.48 0.52 3.43
C ILE A 136 -13.35 -0.39 4.28
N GLU A 137 -14.56 -0.69 3.81
CA GLU A 137 -15.42 -1.66 4.47
C GLU A 137 -14.88 -3.07 4.25
N HIS A 138 -14.80 -3.85 5.31
CA HIS A 138 -14.29 -5.21 5.29
C HIS A 138 -15.38 -6.22 5.61
N THR A 139 -15.21 -7.41 5.05
CA THR A 139 -16.03 -8.56 5.46
C THR A 139 -15.70 -8.95 6.89
N VAL A 140 -16.71 -9.38 7.62
CA VAL A 140 -16.55 -9.81 9.00
C VAL A 140 -15.98 -11.22 9.06
#